data_4234465ce77ad43d549bf4e26d8ad2e2
#
_entry.id   4234465ce77ad43d549bf4e26d8ad2e2
#
_cell.length_a   1.000
_cell.length_b   1.000
_cell.length_c   1.000
_cell.angle_alpha   90.00
_cell.angle_beta   90.00
_cell.angle_gamma   90.00
#
_symmetry.space_group_name_H-M   'P 1'
#
loop_
_entity.id
_entity.type
_entity.pdbx_description
1 polymer ?
#
loop_
_entity_poly.entity_id
_entity_poly.type
_entity_poly.pdbx_seq_one_letter_code
_entity_poly.pdbx_strand_id
1 'polypeptide(L)'
;MYRRSDDGSFNRWDVQSVVTVGSSAVATNVTSAKIIGVHTDGEIYFNFSSSSSASVSTANDLKLAAGLTFINVPKFSGSGVSQYLHHQRVGSSNVSMRLVHV
;
A
#
# COMPACT_ATOMS: atom_id res chain seq x y z
N MET A 1 15.02 10.28 -2.72
CA MET A 1 14.18 11.47 -2.74
C MET A 1 14.72 12.49 -1.75
N TYR A 2 14.92 13.69 -2.18
CA TYR A 2 15.42 14.74 -1.34
C TYR A 2 14.31 15.64 -0.82
N ARG A 3 14.52 16.18 0.36
CA ARG A 3 13.56 17.08 0.95
C ARG A 3 14.23 18.06 1.89
N ARG A 4 13.82 19.30 1.75
CA ARG A 4 14.18 20.34 2.70
C ARG A 4 13.25 20.28 3.88
N SER A 5 13.78 20.15 5.05
CA SER A 5 12.95 20.04 6.24
C SER A 5 12.89 21.33 7.04
N ASP A 6 13.75 22.27 6.75
CA ASP A 6 13.91 23.49 7.54
C ASP A 6 12.78 24.50 7.34
N ASP A 7 12.14 24.51 6.19
CA ASP A 7 11.08 25.47 5.91
C ASP A 7 9.71 24.86 5.71
N GLY A 8 9.62 23.55 5.63
CA GLY A 8 8.36 22.87 5.46
C GLY A 8 7.68 23.11 4.11
N SER A 9 8.35 23.75 3.16
CA SER A 9 7.75 24.11 1.89
C SER A 9 7.72 22.96 0.89
N PHE A 10 8.47 21.89 1.15
CA PHE A 10 8.54 20.74 0.27
C PHE A 10 7.74 19.60 0.83
N ASN A 11 6.92 19.00 -0.04
CA ASN A 11 6.29 17.75 0.29
C ASN A 11 7.33 16.64 0.18
N ARG A 12 7.28 15.77 1.15
CA ARG A 12 8.19 14.67 1.23
C ARG A 12 7.46 13.36 0.97
N TRP A 13 8.07 12.56 0.14
CA TRP A 13 7.65 11.18 0.01
C TRP A 13 8.22 10.40 1.20
N ASP A 14 7.34 9.91 2.03
CA ASP A 14 7.72 9.13 3.19
C ASP A 14 7.78 7.66 2.76
N VAL A 15 8.98 7.23 2.42
CA VAL A 15 9.22 5.89 1.88
C VAL A 15 9.25 4.89 3.03
N GLN A 16 8.40 3.89 2.94
CA GLN A 16 8.28 2.85 3.95
C GLN A 16 9.26 1.70 3.69
N SER A 17 9.39 0.81 4.65
CA SER A 17 10.23 -0.38 4.52
C SER A 17 9.70 -1.32 3.44
N VAL A 18 10.60 -2.10 2.86
CA VAL A 18 10.22 -3.11 1.87
C VAL A 18 9.36 -4.19 2.53
N VAL A 19 8.27 -4.55 1.83
CA VAL A 19 7.39 -5.62 2.24
C VAL A 19 7.50 -6.74 1.20
N THR A 20 7.64 -7.97 1.66
CA THR A 20 7.60 -9.14 0.79
C THR A 20 6.15 -9.58 0.65
N VAL A 21 5.64 -9.56 -0.57
CA VAL A 21 4.27 -9.98 -0.89
C VAL A 21 4.34 -11.43 -1.36
N GLY A 22 3.76 -12.31 -0.56
CA GLY A 22 3.81 -13.74 -0.80
C GLY A 22 2.47 -14.33 -1.21
N SER A 23 2.37 -15.64 -1.07
CA SER A 23 1.17 -16.40 -1.41
C SER A 23 0.05 -16.23 -0.39
N SER A 24 0.33 -15.69 0.77
CA SER A 24 -0.68 -15.40 1.79
C SER A 24 -0.95 -13.91 1.83
N ALA A 25 -2.21 -13.55 2.06
CA ALA A 25 -2.59 -12.15 2.18
C ALA A 25 -1.92 -11.50 3.38
N VAL A 26 -1.54 -10.24 3.24
CA VAL A 26 -0.95 -9.42 4.30
C VAL A 26 -1.69 -8.08 4.32
N ALA A 27 -1.88 -7.52 5.51
CA ALA A 27 -2.47 -6.21 5.69
C ALA A 27 -1.41 -5.24 6.19
N THR A 28 -1.25 -4.13 5.48
CA THR A 28 -0.30 -3.07 5.83
C THR A 28 -1.06 -1.80 6.19
N ASN A 29 -0.75 -1.23 7.36
CA ASN A 29 -1.42 -0.04 7.85
C ASN A 29 -1.03 1.17 6.99
N VAL A 30 -2.02 1.85 6.44
CA VAL A 30 -1.83 3.05 5.62
C VAL A 30 -2.66 4.23 6.15
N THR A 31 -3.03 4.16 7.42
CA THR A 31 -3.96 5.12 8.04
C THR A 31 -3.48 6.57 7.95
N SER A 32 -2.18 6.80 8.04
CA SER A 32 -1.63 8.16 8.03
C SER A 32 -1.54 8.76 6.64
N ALA A 33 -1.75 7.99 5.59
CA ALA A 33 -1.59 8.46 4.22
C ALA A 33 -2.91 8.86 3.61
N LYS A 34 -2.91 9.91 2.79
CA LYS A 34 -4.04 10.24 1.93
C LYS A 34 -3.88 9.58 0.57
N ILE A 35 -2.65 9.53 0.10
CA ILE A 35 -2.27 8.90 -1.16
C ILE A 35 -1.09 8.00 -0.86
N ILE A 36 -1.09 6.81 -1.42
CA ILE A 36 0.07 5.94 -1.36
C ILE A 36 0.62 5.72 -2.76
N GLY A 37 1.94 5.73 -2.88
CA GLY A 37 2.62 5.20 -4.04
C GLY A 37 2.97 3.75 -3.75
N VAL A 38 2.59 2.86 -4.65
CA VAL A 38 2.88 1.44 -4.53
C VAL A 38 3.87 1.06 -5.61
N HIS A 39 5.08 0.71 -5.19
CA HIS A 39 6.14 0.28 -6.10
C HIS A 39 6.37 -1.21 -5.92
N THR A 40 6.15 -1.97 -6.98
CA THR A 40 6.30 -3.42 -6.94
C THR A 40 7.12 -3.89 -8.13
N ASP A 41 7.80 -5.02 -7.97
CA ASP A 41 8.51 -5.69 -9.05
C ASP A 41 7.71 -6.83 -9.68
N GLY A 42 6.46 -6.99 -9.27
CA GLY A 42 5.55 -7.99 -9.83
C GLY A 42 4.10 -7.59 -9.59
N GLU A 43 3.18 -8.31 -10.21
CA GLU A 43 1.76 -8.03 -10.09
C GLU A 43 1.22 -8.52 -8.75
N ILE A 44 0.36 -7.71 -8.12
CA ILE A 44 -0.28 -8.07 -6.85
C ILE A 44 -1.79 -7.86 -6.93
N TYR A 45 -2.52 -8.64 -6.13
CA TYR A 45 -3.90 -8.33 -5.77
C TYR A 45 -3.90 -7.31 -4.64
N PHE A 46 -4.90 -6.44 -4.60
CA PHE A 46 -5.03 -5.49 -3.50
C PHE A 46 -6.46 -5.09 -3.24
N ASN A 47 -6.72 -4.72 -2.01
CA ASN A 47 -7.95 -4.03 -1.60
C ASN A 47 -7.65 -3.20 -0.35
N PHE A 48 -8.61 -2.37 0.02
CA PHE A 48 -8.53 -1.59 1.26
C PHE A 48 -9.64 -2.01 2.20
N SER A 49 -9.36 -2.03 3.49
CA SER A 49 -10.37 -2.21 4.51
C SER A 49 -9.93 -1.59 5.84
N SER A 50 -10.83 -1.53 6.79
CA SER A 50 -10.53 -1.08 8.15
C SER A 50 -10.02 -2.21 9.04
N SER A 51 -9.99 -3.42 8.55
CA SER A 51 -9.58 -4.60 9.33
C SER A 51 -8.09 -4.86 9.20
N SER A 52 -7.45 -5.15 10.34
CA SER A 52 -6.05 -5.60 10.34
C SER A 52 -5.92 -7.09 9.98
N SER A 53 -7.02 -7.82 9.94
CA SER A 53 -7.01 -9.22 9.50
C SER A 53 -6.89 -9.28 7.99
N ALA A 54 -5.78 -9.83 7.50
CA ALA A 54 -5.50 -9.86 6.08
C ALA A 54 -6.50 -10.74 5.32
N SER A 55 -7.06 -10.18 4.25
CA SER A 55 -8.02 -10.89 3.42
C SER A 55 -7.94 -10.37 1.99
N VAL A 56 -7.71 -11.28 1.04
CA VAL A 56 -7.66 -10.97 -0.39
C VAL A 56 -8.49 -12.01 -1.14
N SER A 57 -9.35 -11.53 -2.03
CA SER A 57 -10.11 -12.39 -2.92
C SER A 57 -9.43 -12.45 -4.28
N THR A 58 -8.85 -13.58 -4.62
CA THR A 58 -8.19 -13.73 -5.92
C THR A 58 -9.18 -13.73 -7.09
N ALA A 59 -10.47 -13.91 -6.80
CA ALA A 59 -11.50 -13.87 -7.81
C ALA A 59 -12.06 -12.47 -8.05
N ASN A 60 -12.10 -11.62 -7.02
CA ASN A 60 -12.84 -10.37 -7.07
C ASN A 60 -12.00 -9.11 -6.87
N ASP A 61 -10.83 -9.24 -6.24
CA ASP A 61 -10.00 -8.06 -5.97
C ASP A 61 -9.28 -7.59 -7.22
N LEU A 62 -8.93 -6.31 -7.21
CA LEU A 62 -8.21 -5.71 -8.31
C LEU A 62 -6.76 -6.16 -8.32
N LYS A 63 -6.16 -6.14 -9.49
CA LYS A 63 -4.75 -6.38 -9.68
C LYS A 63 -4.03 -5.08 -9.95
N LEU A 64 -2.82 -4.97 -9.42
CA LEU A 64 -1.95 -3.85 -9.65
C LEU A 64 -0.71 -4.35 -10.39
N ALA A 65 -0.44 -3.76 -11.55
CA ALA A 65 0.73 -4.14 -12.35
C ALA A 65 2.02 -3.74 -11.68
N ALA A 66 3.13 -4.40 -12.06
CA ALA A 66 4.45 -4.01 -11.61
C ALA A 66 4.76 -2.56 -12.00
N GLY A 67 5.55 -1.89 -11.19
CA GLY A 67 5.91 -0.50 -11.37
C GLY A 67 5.41 0.36 -10.22
N LEU A 68 5.40 1.66 -10.44
CA LEU A 68 4.95 2.64 -9.44
C LEU A 68 3.57 3.15 -9.81
N THR A 69 2.63 3.01 -8.87
CA THR A 69 1.25 3.47 -9.05
C THR A 69 0.84 4.25 -7.82
N PHE A 70 0.21 5.41 -8.02
CA PHE A 70 -0.32 6.22 -6.92
C PHE A 70 -1.81 5.98 -6.79
N ILE A 71 -2.26 5.74 -5.56
CA ILE A 71 -3.64 5.38 -5.25
C ILE A 71 -4.12 6.25 -4.08
N ASN A 72 -5.33 6.79 -4.20
CA ASN A 72 -5.99 7.46 -3.09
C ASN A 72 -6.38 6.42 -2.05
N VAL A 73 -6.04 6.69 -0.78
CA VAL A 73 -6.43 5.80 0.31
C VAL A 73 -7.86 6.12 0.71
N PRO A 74 -8.79 5.15 0.60
CA PRO A 74 -10.16 5.39 1.02
C PRO A 74 -10.23 5.69 2.51
N LYS A 75 -11.13 6.58 2.90
CA LYS A 75 -11.37 6.88 4.30
C LYS A 75 -12.65 6.18 4.74
N PHE A 76 -12.51 5.30 5.72
CA PHE A 76 -13.66 4.64 6.31
C PHE A 76 -14.24 5.54 7.40
N SER A 77 -15.54 5.49 7.59
CA SER A 77 -16.22 6.34 8.55
C SER A 77 -15.90 5.93 9.99
N GLY A 78 -15.88 6.92 10.85
CA GLY A 78 -15.62 6.70 12.26
C GLY A 78 -14.31 7.31 12.72
N SER A 79 -14.33 7.94 13.87
CA SER A 79 -13.13 8.51 14.48
C SER A 79 -12.19 7.39 14.91
N GLY A 80 -10.92 7.51 14.55
CA GLY A 80 -9.91 6.52 14.93
C GLY A 80 -9.95 5.23 14.12
N VAL A 81 -10.72 5.20 13.02
CA VAL A 81 -10.76 4.02 12.15
C VAL A 81 -9.48 3.95 11.35
N SER A 82 -8.82 2.81 11.44
CA SER A 82 -7.60 2.56 10.68
C SER A 82 -7.92 2.12 9.26
N GLN A 83 -6.99 2.39 8.35
CA GLN A 83 -7.06 1.92 6.98
C GLN A 83 -5.90 0.97 6.72
N TYR A 84 -6.19 -0.14 6.06
CA TYR A 84 -5.19 -1.15 5.72
C TYR A 84 -5.24 -1.44 4.23
N LEU A 85 -4.07 -1.57 3.64
CA LEU A 85 -3.91 -2.12 2.30
C LEU A 85 -3.69 -3.63 2.45
N HIS A 86 -4.61 -4.40 1.91
CA HIS A 86 -4.48 -5.86 1.86
C HIS A 86 -3.87 -6.23 0.52
N HIS A 87 -2.90 -7.13 0.52
CA HIS A 87 -2.18 -7.48 -0.70
C HIS A 87 -1.74 -8.94 -0.69
N GLN A 88 -1.61 -9.49 -1.89
CA GLN A 88 -1.16 -10.86 -2.12
C GLN A 88 -0.58 -10.93 -3.52
N ARG A 89 0.44 -11.75 -3.72
CA ARG A 89 1.04 -11.92 -5.05
C ARG A 89 0.05 -12.58 -6.02
N VAL A 90 0.17 -12.24 -7.29
CA VAL A 90 -0.62 -12.87 -8.35
C VAL A 90 0.12 -14.08 -8.93
N GLY A 91 1.40 -13.92 -9.21
CA GLY A 91 2.22 -14.96 -9.82
C GLY A 91 2.74 -15.99 -8.83
N SER A 92 3.70 -16.76 -9.26
CA SER A 92 4.28 -17.86 -8.47
C SER A 92 5.52 -17.44 -7.67
N SER A 93 6.01 -16.22 -7.86
CA SER A 93 7.18 -15.70 -7.16
C SER A 93 6.78 -14.57 -6.21
N ASN A 94 7.47 -14.45 -5.10
CA ASN A 94 7.25 -13.35 -4.18
C ASN A 94 7.57 -12.03 -4.86
N VAL A 95 6.86 -10.98 -4.43
CA VAL A 95 6.98 -9.63 -4.97
C VAL A 95 7.55 -8.74 -3.88
N SER A 96 8.53 -7.92 -4.24
CA SER A 96 9.00 -6.86 -3.35
C SER A 96 8.12 -5.63 -3.55
N MET A 97 7.55 -5.14 -2.47
CA MET A 97 6.68 -3.96 -2.49
C MET A 97 7.25 -2.91 -1.57
N ARG A 98 7.26 -1.69 -2.04
CA ARG A 98 7.61 -0.53 -1.21
C ARG A 98 6.51 0.50 -1.33
N LEU A 99 6.04 0.98 -0.20
CA LEU A 99 5.02 2.02 -0.15
C LEU A 99 5.68 3.37 0.06
N VAL A 100 5.07 4.39 -0.53
CA VAL A 100 5.43 5.78 -0.31
C VAL A 100 4.17 6.48 0.20
N HIS A 101 4.23 7.04 1.38
CA HIS A 101 3.12 7.84 1.93
C HIS A 101 3.26 9.28 1.48
N VAL A 102 2.23 9.78 0.88
CA VAL A 102 2.21 11.15 0.36
C VAL A 102 1.30 12.03 1.20
#